data_60c218422fdc77cc0d0e77b7b883fdd9
#
_entry.id   60c218422fdc77cc0d0e77b7b883fdd9
#
_cell.length_a   1.000
_cell.length_b   1.000
_cell.length_c   1.000
_cell.angle_alpha   90.00
_cell.angle_beta   90.00
_cell.angle_gamma   90.00
#
_symmetry.space_group_name_H-M   'P 1'
#
loop_
_entity.id
_entity.type
_entity.pdbx_description
1 polymer ?
#
loop_
_entity_poly.entity_id
_entity_poly.type
_entity_poly.pdbx_seq_one_letter_code
_entity_poly.pdbx_strand_id
1 'polypeptide(L)'
;MEQYDVATQIRFEPLFADRLDQVLHVEQRAYDHPWNRTNFLDALHAGYQAQILMAQDTVLGYFVAMKGVDEVHLLNVTVAPEHQGQGFARIMLDALSIWGRGQGAQWVWLEVRVGNLRAMRVYEAYGFRRMGQRKDYYPAGANRREDALVMSFRL
;
A
#
# COMPACT_ATOMS: atom_id res chain seq x y z
N MET A 1 4.88 -19.77 -15.14
CA MET A 1 4.24 -18.47 -14.82
C MET A 1 4.72 -17.45 -15.83
N GLU A 2 3.82 -16.85 -16.57
CA GLU A 2 4.20 -15.82 -17.53
C GLU A 2 4.78 -14.63 -16.79
N GLN A 3 5.98 -14.20 -17.19
CA GLN A 3 6.54 -12.95 -16.75
C GLN A 3 5.89 -11.83 -17.55
N TYR A 4 5.25 -10.90 -16.85
CA TYR A 4 4.70 -9.71 -17.50
C TYR A 4 5.83 -8.79 -17.93
N ASP A 5 5.77 -8.34 -19.15
CA ASP A 5 6.64 -7.27 -19.64
C ASP A 5 6.25 -5.97 -18.95
N VAL A 6 7.09 -5.51 -18.03
CA VAL A 6 6.87 -4.33 -17.20
C VAL A 6 6.62 -3.08 -18.06
N ALA A 7 7.24 -2.98 -19.23
CA ALA A 7 7.14 -1.78 -20.06
C ALA A 7 5.84 -1.70 -20.86
N THR A 8 5.22 -2.83 -21.20
CA THR A 8 4.12 -2.89 -22.18
C THR A 8 2.83 -3.51 -21.63
N GLN A 9 2.88 -4.27 -20.52
CA GLN A 9 1.74 -5.07 -20.03
C GLN A 9 1.11 -4.57 -18.75
N ILE A 10 1.77 -3.70 -18.01
CA ILE A 10 1.22 -3.17 -16.76
C ILE A 10 0.79 -1.71 -16.93
N ARG A 11 -0.25 -1.33 -16.17
CA ARG A 11 -0.76 0.03 -16.14
C ARG A 11 -1.36 0.33 -14.77
N PHE A 12 -1.44 1.62 -14.44
CA PHE A 12 -2.20 2.08 -13.29
C PHE A 12 -3.60 2.51 -13.72
N GLU A 13 -4.58 2.16 -12.90
CA GLU A 13 -5.96 2.67 -13.00
C GLU A 13 -6.35 3.27 -11.65
N PRO A 14 -7.13 4.37 -11.62
CA PRO A 14 -7.74 4.83 -10.37
C PRO A 14 -8.61 3.73 -9.77
N LEU A 15 -8.57 3.59 -8.45
CA LEU A 15 -9.44 2.67 -7.75
C LEU A 15 -10.83 3.28 -7.64
N PHE A 16 -11.79 2.73 -8.38
CA PHE A 16 -13.21 3.08 -8.31
C PHE A 16 -14.01 1.89 -7.77
N ALA A 17 -15.28 2.14 -7.46
CA ALA A 17 -16.16 1.14 -6.88
C ALA A 17 -16.34 -0.10 -7.77
N ASP A 18 -16.20 0.04 -9.10
CA ASP A 18 -16.34 -1.07 -10.06
C ASP A 18 -15.22 -2.13 -9.94
N ARG A 19 -14.04 -1.76 -9.42
CA ARG A 19 -12.93 -2.69 -9.17
C ARG A 19 -12.85 -3.16 -7.71
N LEU A 20 -13.70 -2.65 -6.85
CA LEU A 20 -13.57 -2.87 -5.41
C LEU A 20 -13.69 -4.34 -5.01
N ASP A 21 -14.55 -5.11 -5.67
CA ASP A 21 -14.68 -6.55 -5.40
C ASP A 21 -13.37 -7.30 -5.65
N GLN A 22 -12.67 -6.98 -6.74
CA GLN A 22 -11.38 -7.57 -7.06
C GLN A 22 -10.31 -7.17 -6.03
N VAL A 23 -10.29 -5.91 -5.62
CA VAL A 23 -9.37 -5.40 -4.60
C VAL A 23 -9.62 -6.07 -3.25
N LEU A 24 -10.88 -6.20 -2.83
CA LEU A 24 -11.24 -6.87 -1.59
C LEU A 24 -10.83 -8.35 -1.60
N HIS A 25 -10.95 -9.02 -2.74
CA HIS A 25 -10.51 -10.40 -2.88
C HIS A 25 -9.00 -10.54 -2.66
N VAL A 26 -8.21 -9.61 -3.18
CA VAL A 26 -6.76 -9.57 -2.94
C VAL A 26 -6.47 -9.24 -1.48
N GLU A 27 -7.12 -8.24 -0.93
CA GLU A 27 -6.91 -7.79 0.46
C GLU A 27 -7.15 -8.93 1.45
N GLN A 28 -8.25 -9.67 1.29
CA GLN A 28 -8.62 -10.78 2.16
C GLN A 28 -7.62 -11.93 2.14
N ARG A 29 -6.96 -12.16 0.99
CA ARG A 29 -5.92 -13.19 0.86
C ARG A 29 -4.55 -12.73 1.31
N ALA A 30 -4.31 -11.42 1.32
CA ALA A 30 -3.00 -10.86 1.66
C ALA A 30 -2.79 -10.67 3.16
N TYR A 31 -3.85 -10.51 3.94
CA TYR A 31 -3.75 -10.13 5.36
C TYR A 31 -4.68 -10.93 6.26
N ASP A 32 -4.23 -11.19 7.49
CA ASP A 32 -5.05 -11.78 8.55
C ASP A 32 -6.10 -10.79 9.08
N HIS A 33 -5.80 -9.49 9.02
CA HIS A 33 -6.70 -8.41 9.45
C HIS A 33 -6.90 -7.42 8.28
N PRO A 34 -7.62 -7.84 7.22
CA PRO A 34 -7.76 -7.03 6.02
C PRO A 34 -8.65 -5.80 6.25
N TRP A 35 -8.46 -4.79 5.43
CA TRP A 35 -9.46 -3.74 5.25
C TRP A 35 -10.75 -4.35 4.72
N ASN A 36 -11.88 -3.79 5.15
CA ASN A 36 -13.20 -4.15 4.62
C ASN A 36 -13.65 -3.16 3.56
N ARG A 37 -14.81 -3.42 2.96
CA ARG A 37 -15.41 -2.55 1.95
C ARG A 37 -15.57 -1.12 2.46
N THR A 38 -16.05 -0.94 3.68
CA THR A 38 -16.26 0.38 4.29
C THR A 38 -14.96 1.16 4.40
N ASN A 39 -13.85 0.52 4.79
CA ASN A 39 -12.55 1.18 4.86
C ASN A 39 -12.13 1.75 3.50
N PHE A 40 -12.28 0.98 2.42
CA PHE A 40 -11.97 1.45 1.07
C PHE A 40 -12.91 2.56 0.62
N LEU A 41 -14.21 2.39 0.84
CA LEU A 41 -15.20 3.42 0.46
C LEU A 41 -14.96 4.73 1.20
N ASP A 42 -14.65 4.68 2.48
CA ASP A 42 -14.32 5.88 3.27
C ASP A 42 -13.10 6.60 2.69
N ALA A 43 -12.06 5.86 2.30
CA ALA A 43 -10.88 6.43 1.67
C ALA A 43 -11.22 7.11 0.33
N LEU A 44 -12.05 6.47 -0.49
CA LEU A 44 -12.48 7.03 -1.78
C LEU A 44 -13.34 8.30 -1.58
N HIS A 45 -14.27 8.27 -0.64
CA HIS A 45 -15.13 9.43 -0.31
C HIS A 45 -14.31 10.59 0.26
N ALA A 46 -13.24 10.30 1.01
CA ALA A 46 -12.33 11.30 1.53
C ALA A 46 -11.44 11.93 0.45
N GLY A 47 -11.45 11.39 -0.77
CA GLY A 47 -10.63 11.88 -1.87
C GLY A 47 -9.17 11.46 -1.81
N TYR A 48 -8.86 10.38 -1.09
CA TYR A 48 -7.49 9.86 -1.00
C TYR A 48 -7.02 9.34 -2.35
N GLN A 49 -5.70 9.40 -2.56
CA GLN A 49 -5.09 8.84 -3.77
C GLN A 49 -5.12 7.32 -3.68
N ALA A 50 -5.89 6.70 -4.56
CA ALA A 50 -6.02 5.25 -4.62
C ALA A 50 -5.83 4.77 -6.06
N GLN A 51 -4.84 3.90 -6.27
CA GLN A 51 -4.47 3.39 -7.59
C GLN A 51 -4.32 1.88 -7.56
N ILE A 52 -4.73 1.25 -8.64
CA ILE A 52 -4.56 -0.19 -8.86
C ILE A 52 -3.51 -0.39 -9.96
N LEU A 53 -2.57 -1.30 -9.71
CA LEU A 53 -1.64 -1.78 -10.72
C LEU A 53 -2.26 -3.01 -11.40
N MET A 54 -2.49 -2.89 -12.70
CA MET A 54 -3.17 -3.90 -13.50
C MET A 54 -2.24 -4.49 -14.56
N ALA A 55 -2.40 -5.78 -14.83
CA ALA A 55 -1.92 -6.42 -16.04
C ALA A 55 -3.13 -7.04 -16.73
N GLN A 56 -3.52 -6.51 -17.91
CA GLN A 56 -4.78 -6.86 -18.55
C GLN A 56 -5.96 -6.68 -17.57
N ASP A 57 -6.71 -7.72 -17.24
CA ASP A 57 -7.82 -7.65 -16.29
C ASP A 57 -7.44 -8.16 -14.88
N THR A 58 -6.14 -8.39 -14.63
CA THR A 58 -5.64 -8.92 -13.38
C THR A 58 -5.13 -7.80 -12.48
N VAL A 59 -5.59 -7.78 -11.24
CA VAL A 59 -5.06 -6.89 -10.18
C VAL A 59 -3.74 -7.46 -9.67
N LEU A 60 -2.64 -6.73 -9.91
CA LEU A 60 -1.33 -7.10 -9.38
C LEU A 60 -1.11 -6.55 -7.98
N GLY A 61 -1.66 -5.39 -7.71
CA GLY A 61 -1.57 -4.72 -6.42
C GLY A 61 -2.27 -3.38 -6.45
N TYR A 62 -2.20 -2.66 -5.34
CA TYR A 62 -2.84 -1.34 -5.21
C TYR A 62 -2.22 -0.58 -4.05
N PHE A 63 -2.46 0.73 -4.03
CA PHE A 63 -2.12 1.55 -2.86
C PHE A 63 -3.17 2.60 -2.61
N VAL A 64 -3.26 3.03 -1.36
CA VAL A 64 -4.10 4.14 -0.89
C VAL A 64 -3.23 5.07 -0.05
N ALA A 65 -3.24 6.35 -0.37
CA ALA A 65 -2.42 7.35 0.30
C ALA A 65 -3.21 8.63 0.56
N MET A 66 -2.94 9.24 1.69
CA MET A 66 -3.55 10.49 2.12
C MET A 66 -2.50 11.60 2.08
N LYS A 67 -2.85 12.73 1.45
CA LYS A 67 -2.00 13.91 1.48
C LYS A 67 -2.21 14.69 2.77
N GLY A 68 -1.12 14.99 3.46
CA GLY A 68 -1.08 15.92 4.58
C GLY A 68 -0.31 17.20 4.23
N VAL A 69 0.04 18.00 5.24
CA VAL A 69 0.91 19.16 5.07
C VAL A 69 2.34 18.68 4.91
N ASP A 70 2.98 18.98 3.78
CA ASP A 70 4.34 18.58 3.43
C ASP A 70 4.60 17.07 3.45
N GLU A 71 3.59 16.24 3.62
CA GLU A 71 3.75 14.78 3.73
C GLU A 71 2.64 14.01 3.05
N VAL A 72 2.93 12.77 2.73
CA VAL A 72 1.98 11.75 2.28
C VAL A 72 1.98 10.64 3.32
N HIS A 73 0.80 10.25 3.77
CA HIS A 73 0.62 9.09 4.63
C HIS A 73 0.15 7.91 3.77
N LEU A 74 1.00 6.91 3.62
CA LEU A 74 0.68 5.69 2.90
C LEU A 74 -0.12 4.78 3.82
N LEU A 75 -1.41 4.63 3.51
CA LEU A 75 -2.36 3.89 4.37
C LEU A 75 -2.41 2.41 4.05
N ASN A 76 -2.23 2.05 2.78
CA ASN A 76 -2.27 0.67 2.31
C ASN A 76 -1.42 0.55 1.05
N VAL A 77 -0.54 -0.42 1.01
CA VAL A 77 0.14 -0.84 -0.22
C VAL A 77 0.22 -2.35 -0.19
N THR A 78 -0.33 -2.97 -1.22
CA THR A 78 -0.51 -4.42 -1.27
C THR A 78 -0.12 -4.95 -2.64
N VAL A 79 0.66 -6.01 -2.68
CA VAL A 79 0.89 -6.85 -3.86
C VAL A 79 0.10 -8.14 -3.66
N ALA A 80 -0.67 -8.54 -4.67
CA ALA A 80 -1.40 -9.80 -4.61
C ALA A 80 -0.43 -10.94 -4.27
N PRO A 81 -0.80 -11.88 -3.38
CA PRO A 81 0.12 -12.91 -2.89
C PRO A 81 0.84 -13.68 -4.01
N GLU A 82 0.14 -14.04 -5.08
CA GLU A 82 0.68 -14.76 -6.23
C GLU A 82 1.65 -13.93 -7.10
N HIS A 83 1.70 -12.63 -6.89
CA HIS A 83 2.54 -11.71 -7.67
C HIS A 83 3.66 -11.05 -6.84
N GLN A 84 3.86 -11.51 -5.61
CA GLN A 84 4.93 -11.00 -4.75
C GLN A 84 6.31 -11.45 -5.23
N GLY A 85 7.34 -10.66 -4.88
CA GLY A 85 8.73 -10.97 -5.24
C GLY A 85 9.10 -10.67 -6.68
N GLN A 86 8.28 -9.88 -7.40
CA GLN A 86 8.49 -9.53 -8.82
C GLN A 86 8.76 -8.03 -9.03
N GLY A 87 8.93 -7.26 -7.97
CA GLY A 87 9.24 -5.83 -8.05
C GLY A 87 8.03 -4.90 -8.17
N PHE A 88 6.81 -5.41 -8.02
CA PHE A 88 5.60 -4.58 -8.16
C PHE A 88 5.42 -3.58 -7.02
N ALA A 89 5.83 -3.92 -5.80
CA ALA A 89 5.82 -2.97 -4.68
C ALA A 89 6.68 -1.75 -4.99
N ARG A 90 7.86 -1.94 -5.56
CA ARG A 90 8.75 -0.85 -5.96
C ARG A 90 8.11 0.03 -7.02
N ILE A 91 7.46 -0.56 -8.01
CA ILE A 91 6.76 0.20 -9.06
C ILE A 91 5.67 1.09 -8.45
N MET A 92 4.91 0.55 -7.49
CA MET A 92 3.87 1.32 -6.80
C MET A 92 4.46 2.42 -5.91
N LEU A 93 5.53 2.15 -5.19
CA LEU A 93 6.21 3.16 -4.37
C LEU A 93 6.83 4.26 -5.24
N ASP A 94 7.35 3.94 -6.42
CA ASP A 94 7.82 4.93 -7.38
C ASP A 94 6.67 5.83 -7.86
N ALA A 95 5.54 5.26 -8.22
CA ALA A 95 4.36 6.02 -8.64
C ALA A 95 3.84 6.93 -7.51
N LEU A 96 3.79 6.42 -6.30
CA LEU A 96 3.42 7.19 -5.11
C LEU A 96 4.39 8.36 -4.88
N SER A 97 5.67 8.11 -5.02
CA SER A 97 6.72 9.13 -4.82
C SER A 97 6.61 10.24 -5.86
N ILE A 98 6.39 9.89 -7.12
CA ILE A 98 6.18 10.87 -8.19
C ILE A 98 4.94 11.73 -7.89
N TRP A 99 3.84 11.09 -7.52
CA TRP A 99 2.62 11.81 -7.15
C TRP A 99 2.85 12.72 -5.95
N GLY A 100 3.50 12.23 -4.90
CA GLY A 100 3.79 13.00 -3.69
C GLY A 100 4.64 14.23 -3.97
N ARG A 101 5.68 14.10 -4.79
CA ARG A 101 6.50 15.25 -5.22
C ARG A 101 5.67 16.25 -6.00
N GLY A 102 4.79 15.80 -6.88
CA GLY A 102 3.89 16.66 -7.63
C GLY A 102 2.91 17.42 -6.76
N GLN A 103 2.59 16.91 -5.57
CA GLN A 103 1.75 17.55 -4.56
C GLN A 103 2.54 18.49 -3.65
N GLY A 104 3.84 18.61 -3.81
CA GLY A 104 4.70 19.41 -2.95
C GLY A 104 5.08 18.74 -1.63
N ALA A 105 4.81 17.45 -1.48
CA ALA A 105 5.19 16.72 -0.28
C ALA A 105 6.69 16.48 -0.22
N GLN A 106 7.23 16.46 1.01
CA GLN A 106 8.64 16.19 1.27
C GLN A 106 8.89 14.82 1.86
N TRP A 107 7.86 14.19 2.43
CA TRP A 107 7.97 12.93 3.15
C TRP A 107 6.83 11.99 2.82
N VAL A 108 7.14 10.69 2.84
CA VAL A 108 6.14 9.61 2.89
C VAL A 108 6.27 8.92 4.24
N TRP A 109 5.15 8.76 4.94
CA TRP A 109 5.07 8.06 6.22
C TRP A 109 4.18 6.84 6.08
N LEU A 110 4.50 5.79 6.83
CA LEU A 110 3.65 4.62 6.95
C LEU A 110 3.79 3.99 8.33
N GLU A 111 2.79 3.19 8.70
CA GLU A 111 2.85 2.26 9.81
C GLU A 111 2.82 0.84 9.26
N VAL A 112 3.58 -0.06 9.88
CA VAL A 112 3.61 -1.49 9.53
C VAL A 112 3.59 -2.31 10.81
N ARG A 113 2.86 -3.43 10.80
CA ARG A 113 2.85 -4.35 11.95
C ARG A 113 4.27 -4.83 12.23
N VAL A 114 4.68 -4.83 13.50
CA VAL A 114 6.04 -5.26 13.88
C VAL A 114 6.31 -6.72 13.48
N GLY A 115 5.26 -7.54 13.36
CA GLY A 115 5.38 -8.92 12.89
C GLY A 115 5.48 -9.08 11.37
N ASN A 116 5.23 -8.03 10.61
CA ASN A 116 5.28 -8.09 9.15
C ASN A 116 6.69 -7.83 8.63
N LEU A 117 7.58 -8.80 8.85
CA LEU A 117 9.01 -8.68 8.49
C LEU A 117 9.23 -8.50 6.99
N ARG A 118 8.39 -9.15 6.18
CA ARG A 118 8.50 -9.06 4.72
C ARG A 118 8.26 -7.63 4.23
N ALA A 119 7.18 -6.99 4.69
CA ALA A 119 6.86 -5.60 4.33
C ALA A 119 7.96 -4.65 4.80
N MET A 120 8.47 -4.83 6.02
CA MET A 120 9.58 -4.02 6.54
C MET A 120 10.81 -4.10 5.65
N ARG A 121 11.17 -5.29 5.15
CA ARG A 121 12.30 -5.47 4.23
C ARG A 121 12.07 -4.74 2.90
N VAL A 122 10.87 -4.80 2.37
CA VAL A 122 10.50 -4.10 1.13
C VAL A 122 10.67 -2.59 1.32
N TYR A 123 10.16 -2.04 2.42
CA TYR A 123 10.24 -0.62 2.70
C TYR A 123 11.68 -0.16 2.95
N GLU A 124 12.44 -0.90 3.75
CA GLU A 124 13.85 -0.58 4.01
C GLU A 124 14.68 -0.64 2.73
N ALA A 125 14.47 -1.64 1.88
CA ALA A 125 15.15 -1.76 0.59
C ALA A 125 14.84 -0.58 -0.33
N TYR A 126 13.64 -0.03 -0.25
CA TYR A 126 13.25 1.16 -1.01
C TYR A 126 13.92 2.45 -0.50
N GLY A 127 14.25 2.50 0.78
CA GLY A 127 14.90 3.65 1.41
C GLY A 127 14.15 4.21 2.61
N PHE A 128 13.07 3.58 3.04
CA PHE A 128 12.38 3.95 4.27
C PHE A 128 13.26 3.68 5.48
N ARG A 129 13.18 4.57 6.47
CA ARG A 129 13.89 4.46 7.74
C ARG A 129 12.91 4.27 8.88
N ARG A 130 13.31 3.50 9.88
CA ARG A 130 12.54 3.32 11.12
C ARG A 130 12.61 4.59 11.93
N MET A 131 11.44 5.13 12.31
CA MET A 131 11.34 6.39 13.04
C MET A 131 10.84 6.23 14.46
N GLY A 132 10.10 5.15 14.75
CA GLY A 132 9.55 4.92 16.08
C GLY A 132 8.54 3.79 16.07
N GLN A 133 7.84 3.63 17.20
CA GLN A 133 6.79 2.63 17.37
C GLN A 133 5.53 3.28 17.91
N ARG A 134 4.38 2.72 17.48
CA ARG A 134 3.08 2.99 18.10
C ARG A 134 2.65 1.74 18.84
N LYS A 135 2.60 1.83 20.16
CA LYS A 135 2.23 0.71 21.01
C LYS A 135 0.75 0.39 20.86
N ASP A 136 0.42 -0.91 20.79
CA ASP A 136 -0.95 -1.41 20.73
C ASP A 136 -1.79 -0.75 19.60
N TYR A 137 -1.19 -0.53 18.44
CA TYR A 137 -1.79 0.22 17.34
C TYR A 137 -2.80 -0.61 16.55
N TYR A 138 -2.49 -1.88 16.27
CA TYR A 138 -3.31 -2.74 15.43
C TYR A 138 -4.08 -3.79 16.23
N PRO A 139 -5.31 -4.13 15.83
CA PRO A 139 -5.98 -5.32 16.36
C PRO A 139 -5.21 -6.58 15.96
N ALA A 140 -5.10 -7.54 16.89
CA ALA A 140 -4.35 -8.78 16.70
C ALA A 140 -5.15 -10.02 17.16
N GLY A 141 -6.48 -10.01 17.01
CA GLY A 141 -7.39 -11.08 17.40
C GLY A 141 -7.68 -11.08 18.92
N ALA A 142 -8.70 -11.81 19.36
CA ALA A 142 -9.07 -12.11 20.75
C ALA A 142 -8.61 -11.10 21.83
N ASN A 143 -8.97 -9.82 21.68
CA ASN A 143 -8.59 -8.73 22.60
C ASN A 143 -7.07 -8.43 22.67
N ARG A 144 -6.28 -8.96 21.75
CA ARG A 144 -4.86 -8.65 21.64
C ARG A 144 -4.64 -7.46 20.69
N ARG A 145 -3.53 -6.77 20.93
CA ARG A 145 -3.08 -5.66 20.08
C ARG A 145 -1.64 -5.92 19.68
N GLU A 146 -1.27 -5.40 18.52
CA GLU A 146 0.10 -5.47 17.98
C GLU A 146 0.64 -4.07 17.76
N ASP A 147 1.92 -3.87 18.08
CA ASP A 147 2.59 -2.61 17.86
C ASP A 147 2.78 -2.35 16.36
N ALA A 148 2.83 -1.08 16.01
CA ALA A 148 3.23 -0.62 14.68
C ALA A 148 4.63 -0.04 14.73
N LEU A 149 5.42 -0.35 13.70
CA LEU A 149 6.64 0.36 13.39
C LEU A 149 6.28 1.55 12.50
N VAL A 150 6.73 2.74 12.85
CA VAL A 150 6.58 3.94 12.02
C VAL A 150 7.83 4.10 11.17
N MET A 151 7.63 4.24 9.86
CA MET A 151 8.71 4.41 8.90
C MET A 151 8.49 5.65 8.05
N SER A 152 9.56 6.26 7.57
CA SER A 152 9.48 7.41 6.68
C SER A 152 10.51 7.35 5.56
N PHE A 153 10.17 8.01 4.46
CA PHE A 153 11.00 8.13 3.27
C PHE A 153 11.00 9.59 2.81
N ARG A 154 12.17 10.15 2.57
CA ARG A 154 12.28 11.52 2.05
C ARG A 154 12.11 11.53 0.54
N LEU A 155 11.17 12.37 0.10
CA LEU A 155 10.91 12.60 -1.33
C LEU A 155 11.95 13.49 -2.01
#